data_38e726358551bb4bf74bfdf1cbfe60e1
#
_entry.id   38e726358551bb4bf74bfdf1cbfe60e1
#
_cell.length_a   1.000
_cell.length_b   1.000
_cell.length_c   1.000
_cell.angle_alpha   90.00
_cell.angle_beta   90.00
_cell.angle_gamma   90.00
#
_symmetry.space_group_name_H-M   'P 1'
#
loop_
_entity.id
_entity.type
_entity.pdbx_description
1 polymer ?
#
loop_
_entity_poly.entity_id
_entity_poly.type
_entity_poly.pdbx_seq_one_letter_code
_entity_poly.pdbx_strand_id
1 'polypeptide(L)'
;MLFGEAGGQHPLACWIDHDETYGSHVIKKFVAQLEDIKTAVDIGAGSGRDLSIVKNQSPHVRTIAIEVQEGAIENLRNHVDEVHVLDIERDRFPFVEGSVDLLIANQVLEHTKEVFWIFDQVTRSLRIGGHFIFGVPNVASLHNRLLLLFGKQPTQHKLCSAHVRPFSYDDTLTFLESVYPGGYQLSGFAGSQFYPLPPWGARMMSRLLPTMSFSIFFLLKKQKEYSGEFTSYPKKANFETNFWTGKIPERE
;
A
#
# COMPACT_ATOMS: atom_id res chain seq x y z
N MET A 1 1.07 11.55 -10.83
CA MET A 1 0.19 12.47 -11.60
C MET A 1 -0.53 13.36 -10.60
N LEU A 2 -0.15 14.61 -10.56
CA LEU A 2 -0.84 15.64 -9.81
C LEU A 2 -2.33 15.62 -10.17
N PHE A 3 -3.19 15.55 -9.17
CA PHE A 3 -4.57 15.97 -9.33
C PHE A 3 -4.53 17.45 -9.69
N GLY A 4 -4.52 17.74 -11.00
CA GLY A 4 -4.83 19.04 -11.51
C GLY A 4 -6.21 19.40 -10.99
N GLU A 5 -6.29 20.52 -10.30
CA GLU A 5 -7.52 21.15 -9.87
C GLU A 5 -8.39 21.43 -11.10
N ALA A 6 -9.23 20.47 -11.48
CA ALA A 6 -10.44 20.81 -12.21
C ALA A 6 -11.35 21.46 -11.17
N GLY A 7 -11.42 22.78 -11.19
CA GLY A 7 -12.19 23.62 -10.28
C GLY A 7 -13.69 23.36 -10.33
N GLY A 8 -14.13 22.33 -9.67
CA GLY A 8 -15.48 22.05 -9.28
C GLY A 8 -15.44 21.67 -7.81
N GLN A 9 -15.77 22.60 -6.93
CA GLN A 9 -15.98 22.33 -5.52
C GLN A 9 -17.05 21.24 -5.38
N HIS A 10 -16.60 20.00 -5.17
CA HIS A 10 -17.51 18.91 -4.82
C HIS A 10 -18.11 19.26 -3.45
N PRO A 11 -19.44 19.27 -3.27
CA PRO A 11 -20.08 19.63 -1.99
C PRO A 11 -19.66 18.73 -0.83
N LEU A 12 -18.96 17.62 -1.09
CA LEU A 12 -18.43 16.70 -0.09
C LEU A 12 -16.99 17.03 0.37
N ALA A 13 -16.30 18.01 -0.24
CA ALA A 13 -14.93 18.38 0.12
C ALA A 13 -14.79 18.87 1.58
N CYS A 14 -15.87 19.42 2.17
CA CYS A 14 -15.89 19.90 3.55
C CYS A 14 -15.81 18.78 4.61
N TRP A 15 -15.97 17.51 4.21
CA TRP A 15 -15.97 16.35 5.12
C TRP A 15 -14.66 15.56 5.12
N ILE A 16 -13.67 15.94 4.31
CA ILE A 16 -12.35 15.31 4.30
C ILE A 16 -11.56 15.82 5.51
N ASP A 17 -11.05 14.93 6.32
CA ASP A 17 -10.12 15.26 7.39
C ASP A 17 -8.71 15.43 6.82
N HIS A 18 -8.34 16.68 6.51
CA HIS A 18 -7.04 17.02 5.96
C HIS A 18 -5.89 16.77 6.93
N ASP A 19 -6.16 16.71 8.24
CA ASP A 19 -5.14 16.38 9.26
C ASP A 19 -4.73 14.92 9.22
N GLU A 20 -5.56 14.04 8.67
CA GLU A 20 -5.21 12.62 8.51
C GLU A 20 -4.19 12.36 7.40
N THR A 21 -3.96 13.31 6.50
CA THR A 21 -2.89 13.32 5.48
C THR A 21 -2.57 11.94 4.90
N TYR A 22 -3.52 11.39 4.11
CA TYR A 22 -3.37 10.04 3.49
C TYR A 22 -3.04 8.92 4.49
N GLY A 23 -3.51 9.03 5.74
CA GLY A 23 -3.27 8.02 6.77
C GLY A 23 -1.91 8.08 7.45
N SER A 24 -1.15 9.17 7.32
CA SER A 24 0.16 9.32 7.98
C SER A 24 0.11 9.08 9.49
N HIS A 25 -1.01 9.43 10.15
CA HIS A 25 -1.23 9.13 11.57
C HIS A 25 -1.28 7.62 11.86
N VAL A 26 -1.79 6.80 10.91
CA VAL A 26 -1.81 5.34 11.02
C VAL A 26 -0.40 4.78 10.82
N ILE A 27 0.31 5.25 9.77
CA ILE A 27 1.72 4.86 9.54
C ILE A 27 2.54 5.15 10.78
N LYS A 28 2.44 6.37 11.34
CA LYS A 28 3.12 6.75 12.60
C LYS A 28 2.79 5.79 13.75
N LYS A 29 1.52 5.44 13.92
CA LYS A 29 1.07 4.49 14.96
C LYS A 29 1.66 3.09 14.74
N PHE A 30 1.74 2.62 13.51
CA PHE A 30 2.29 1.30 13.20
C PHE A 30 3.80 1.28 13.39
N VAL A 31 4.52 2.28 12.86
CA VAL A 31 5.96 2.40 13.04
C VAL A 31 6.33 2.47 14.52
N ALA A 32 5.52 3.13 15.36
CA ALA A 32 5.72 3.22 16.81
C ALA A 32 5.66 1.86 17.56
N GLN A 33 5.17 0.82 16.92
CA GLN A 33 5.11 -0.54 17.48
C GLN A 33 6.32 -1.40 17.07
N LEU A 34 7.17 -0.86 16.16
CA LEU A 34 8.29 -1.62 15.60
C LEU A 34 9.58 -1.25 16.32
N GLU A 35 10.38 -2.25 16.60
CA GLU A 35 11.69 -2.12 17.24
C GLU A 35 12.78 -2.56 16.26
N ASP A 36 14.00 -2.06 16.46
CA ASP A 36 15.23 -2.48 15.74
C ASP A 36 15.14 -2.42 14.21
N ILE A 37 14.49 -1.38 13.65
CA ILE A 37 14.48 -1.13 12.21
C ILE A 37 15.83 -0.56 11.79
N LYS A 38 16.57 -1.27 10.94
CA LYS A 38 17.85 -0.83 10.36
C LYS A 38 17.69 -0.32 8.93
N THR A 39 16.80 -0.94 8.16
CA THR A 39 16.54 -0.59 6.76
C THR A 39 15.05 -0.48 6.52
N ALA A 40 14.62 0.69 6.07
CA ALA A 40 13.23 0.95 5.66
C ALA A 40 13.18 1.38 4.19
N VAL A 41 12.26 0.78 3.45
CA VAL A 41 11.99 1.08 2.03
C VAL A 41 10.57 1.59 1.88
N ASP A 42 10.39 2.63 1.08
CA ASP A 42 9.07 3.17 0.71
C ASP A 42 8.87 3.07 -0.79
N ILE A 43 7.82 2.38 -1.19
CA ILE A 43 7.44 2.15 -2.59
C ILE A 43 6.45 3.22 -3.00
N GLY A 44 6.78 3.99 -4.06
CA GLY A 44 6.00 5.16 -4.46
C GLY A 44 6.11 6.26 -3.40
N ALA A 45 7.33 6.54 -2.97
CA ALA A 45 7.64 7.38 -1.81
C ALA A 45 7.14 8.84 -1.93
N GLY A 46 6.83 9.32 -3.13
CA GLY A 46 6.31 10.66 -3.39
C GLY A 46 7.18 11.75 -2.74
N SER A 47 6.64 12.43 -1.74
CA SER A 47 7.38 13.47 -1.01
C SER A 47 8.35 12.94 0.07
N GLY A 48 8.42 11.64 0.31
CA GLY A 48 9.25 11.03 1.37
C GLY A 48 8.65 11.14 2.79
N ARG A 49 7.36 11.46 2.88
CA ARG A 49 6.66 11.67 4.16
C ARG A 49 6.75 10.45 5.09
N ASP A 50 6.47 9.28 4.55
CA ASP A 50 6.39 8.07 5.36
C ASP A 50 7.78 7.62 5.83
N LEU A 51 8.82 7.79 5.01
CA LEU A 51 10.22 7.63 5.44
C LEU A 51 10.65 8.65 6.50
N SER A 52 10.17 9.88 6.40
CA SER A 52 10.41 10.91 7.43
C SER A 52 9.80 10.51 8.78
N ILE A 53 8.62 9.89 8.78
CA ILE A 53 8.00 9.34 10.00
C ILE A 53 8.91 8.25 10.61
N VAL A 54 9.43 7.33 9.78
CA VAL A 54 10.35 6.27 10.23
C VAL A 54 11.65 6.88 10.79
N LYS A 55 12.27 7.82 10.06
CA LYS A 55 13.52 8.47 10.46
C LYS A 55 13.42 9.23 11.77
N ASN A 56 12.28 9.91 11.99
CA ASN A 56 12.01 10.63 13.24
C ASN A 56 11.91 9.71 14.46
N GLN A 57 11.45 8.46 14.26
CA GLN A 57 11.33 7.48 15.32
C GLN A 57 12.61 6.66 15.52
N SER A 58 13.30 6.36 14.43
CA SER A 58 14.53 5.57 14.39
C SER A 58 15.62 6.34 13.63
N PRO A 59 16.33 7.30 14.25
CA PRO A 59 17.26 8.21 13.56
C PRO A 59 18.40 7.51 12.80
N HIS A 60 18.77 6.30 13.21
CA HIS A 60 19.84 5.51 12.60
C HIS A 60 19.38 4.61 11.45
N VAL A 61 18.08 4.60 11.14
CA VAL A 61 17.53 3.78 10.06
C VAL A 61 18.08 4.27 8.70
N ARG A 62 18.49 3.31 7.86
CA ARG A 62 18.75 3.57 6.44
C ARG A 62 17.43 3.66 5.72
N THR A 63 17.16 4.79 5.10
CA THR A 63 15.91 5.08 4.37
C THR A 63 16.13 4.99 2.87
N ILE A 64 15.31 4.22 2.18
CA ILE A 64 15.41 3.97 0.75
C ILE A 64 14.06 4.27 0.11
N ALA A 65 14.04 5.12 -0.91
CA ALA A 65 12.84 5.43 -1.67
C ALA A 65 12.87 4.73 -3.04
N ILE A 66 11.73 4.18 -3.43
CA ILE A 66 11.47 3.76 -4.81
C ILE A 66 10.43 4.73 -5.39
N GLU A 67 10.80 5.45 -6.46
CA GLU A 67 9.93 6.46 -7.08
C GLU A 67 10.25 6.62 -8.56
N VAL A 68 9.22 6.86 -9.39
CA VAL A 68 9.37 7.06 -10.85
C VAL A 68 9.06 8.50 -11.29
N GLN A 69 8.44 9.31 -10.42
CA GLN A 69 8.08 10.68 -10.76
C GLN A 69 9.31 11.61 -10.61
N GLU A 70 9.79 12.15 -11.73
CA GLU A 70 10.98 13.01 -11.77
C GLU A 70 10.90 14.17 -10.77
N GLY A 71 9.76 14.84 -10.65
CA GLY A 71 9.56 15.96 -9.72
C GLY A 71 9.67 15.58 -8.24
N ALA A 72 9.42 14.33 -7.88
CA ALA A 72 9.57 13.82 -6.52
C ALA A 72 11.01 13.36 -6.22
N ILE A 73 11.69 12.80 -7.22
CA ILE A 73 13.04 12.22 -7.08
C ILE A 73 14.06 13.26 -6.60
N GLU A 74 14.04 14.46 -7.16
CA GLU A 74 14.98 15.52 -6.76
C GLU A 74 14.81 15.91 -5.29
N ASN A 75 13.57 16.04 -4.84
CA ASN A 75 13.28 16.32 -3.43
C ASN A 75 13.71 15.15 -2.52
N LEU A 76 13.41 13.91 -2.92
CA LEU A 76 13.76 12.71 -2.15
C LEU A 76 15.27 12.58 -1.91
N ARG A 77 16.09 12.85 -2.92
CA ARG A 77 17.57 12.79 -2.81
C ARG A 77 18.15 13.66 -1.70
N ASN A 78 17.42 14.69 -1.27
CA ASN A 78 17.84 15.57 -0.18
C ASN A 78 17.38 15.09 1.21
N HIS A 79 16.48 14.10 1.28
CA HIS A 79 15.79 13.74 2.52
C HIS A 79 15.91 12.26 2.91
N VAL A 80 16.34 11.40 1.97
CA VAL A 80 16.52 9.97 2.21
C VAL A 80 17.93 9.54 1.87
N ASP A 81 18.36 8.40 2.40
CA ASP A 81 19.74 7.92 2.21
C ASP A 81 19.97 7.37 0.79
N GLU A 82 18.91 6.85 0.13
CA GLU A 82 19.02 6.26 -1.21
C GLU A 82 17.70 6.39 -1.99
N VAL A 83 17.79 6.61 -3.31
CA VAL A 83 16.64 6.67 -4.21
C VAL A 83 16.86 5.75 -5.40
N HIS A 84 15.94 4.81 -5.62
CA HIS A 84 15.90 3.96 -6.80
C HIS A 84 14.77 4.40 -7.74
N VAL A 85 15.12 4.63 -8.99
CA VAL A 85 14.17 4.96 -10.07
C VAL A 85 13.88 3.67 -10.83
N LEU A 86 12.75 3.01 -10.51
CA LEU A 86 12.38 1.75 -11.13
C LEU A 86 10.86 1.59 -11.21
N ASP A 87 10.41 0.86 -12.22
CA ASP A 87 9.00 0.46 -12.38
C ASP A 87 8.70 -0.77 -11.50
N ILE A 88 7.96 -0.56 -10.42
CA ILE A 88 7.60 -1.62 -9.47
C ILE A 88 6.79 -2.76 -10.09
N GLU A 89 6.16 -2.54 -11.24
CA GLU A 89 5.39 -3.57 -11.95
C GLU A 89 6.25 -4.44 -12.89
N ARG A 90 7.52 -4.06 -13.15
CA ARG A 90 8.39 -4.73 -14.12
C ARG A 90 9.77 -5.03 -13.59
N ASP A 91 10.33 -4.09 -12.84
CA ASP A 91 11.72 -4.19 -12.41
C ASP A 91 11.85 -5.04 -11.13
N ARG A 92 13.01 -5.67 -10.98
CA ARG A 92 13.37 -6.31 -9.72
C ARG A 92 13.82 -5.27 -8.71
N PHE A 93 13.44 -5.45 -7.47
CA PHE A 93 13.97 -4.62 -6.40
C PHE A 93 15.46 -4.93 -6.19
N PRO A 94 16.31 -3.89 -6.05
CA PRO A 94 17.76 -4.04 -5.99
C PRO A 94 18.25 -4.45 -4.60
N PHE A 95 17.43 -5.18 -3.84
CA PHE A 95 17.77 -5.59 -2.48
C PHE A 95 18.21 -7.05 -2.42
N VAL A 96 19.15 -7.32 -1.52
CA VAL A 96 19.47 -8.71 -1.15
C VAL A 96 18.25 -9.34 -0.49
N GLU A 97 17.96 -10.59 -0.81
CA GLU A 97 16.84 -11.31 -0.19
C GLU A 97 16.97 -11.30 1.34
N GLY A 98 15.88 -10.97 2.02
CA GLY A 98 15.85 -10.93 3.47
C GLY A 98 16.67 -9.83 4.13
N SER A 99 16.98 -8.73 3.42
CA SER A 99 17.81 -7.64 3.96
C SER A 99 17.03 -6.42 4.47
N VAL A 100 15.73 -6.36 4.23
CA VAL A 100 14.87 -5.21 4.58
C VAL A 100 14.06 -5.50 5.83
N ASP A 101 14.05 -4.56 6.79
CA ASP A 101 13.28 -4.68 8.04
C ASP A 101 11.85 -4.19 7.88
N LEU A 102 11.66 -3.08 7.14
CA LEU A 102 10.37 -2.44 6.93
C LEU A 102 10.20 -2.05 5.45
N LEU A 103 9.09 -2.47 4.86
CA LEU A 103 8.60 -1.96 3.59
C LEU A 103 7.30 -1.18 3.82
N ILE A 104 7.14 -0.07 3.11
CA ILE A 104 5.92 0.75 3.11
C ILE A 104 5.43 0.88 1.68
N ALA A 105 4.11 0.84 1.46
CA ALA A 105 3.45 1.16 0.21
C ALA A 105 2.12 1.86 0.53
N ASN A 106 2.11 3.17 0.59
CA ASN A 106 0.95 3.95 1.00
C ASN A 106 0.27 4.60 -0.20
N GLN A 107 -0.97 4.20 -0.52
CA GLN A 107 -1.75 4.66 -1.67
C GLN A 107 -1.03 4.40 -3.02
N VAL A 108 -0.49 3.21 -3.18
CA VAL A 108 0.26 2.80 -4.37
C VAL A 108 -0.36 1.57 -5.04
N LEU A 109 -0.69 0.54 -4.26
CA LEU A 109 -1.08 -0.77 -4.78
C LEU A 109 -2.38 -0.73 -5.59
N GLU A 110 -3.28 0.20 -5.31
CA GLU A 110 -4.53 0.41 -6.05
C GLU A 110 -4.32 0.88 -7.49
N HIS A 111 -3.16 1.46 -7.79
CA HIS A 111 -2.78 1.91 -9.13
C HIS A 111 -2.10 0.82 -9.96
N THR A 112 -1.79 -0.33 -9.38
CA THR A 112 -0.96 -1.36 -9.99
C THR A 112 -1.78 -2.54 -10.53
N LYS A 113 -1.33 -3.11 -11.64
CA LYS A 113 -1.91 -4.31 -12.28
C LYS A 113 -1.21 -5.58 -11.77
N GLU A 114 0.09 -5.52 -11.55
CA GLU A 114 0.96 -6.67 -11.29
C GLU A 114 1.14 -6.93 -9.78
N VAL A 115 0.02 -7.07 -9.06
CA VAL A 115 0.04 -7.26 -7.59
C VAL A 115 0.85 -8.49 -7.17
N PHE A 116 0.80 -9.59 -7.92
CA PHE A 116 1.57 -10.80 -7.61
C PHE A 116 3.07 -10.56 -7.71
N TRP A 117 3.52 -9.81 -8.72
CA TRP A 117 4.91 -9.43 -8.88
C TRP A 117 5.39 -8.52 -7.75
N ILE A 118 4.59 -7.49 -7.41
CA ILE A 118 4.95 -6.55 -6.34
C ILE A 118 5.05 -7.27 -5.00
N PHE A 119 4.07 -8.13 -4.66
CA PHE A 119 4.13 -8.93 -3.43
C PHE A 119 5.29 -9.93 -3.44
N ASP A 120 5.68 -10.48 -4.60
CA ASP A 120 6.91 -11.29 -4.73
C ASP A 120 8.14 -10.47 -4.35
N GLN A 121 8.32 -9.29 -4.93
CA GLN A 121 9.47 -8.43 -4.68
C GLN A 121 9.52 -7.93 -3.22
N VAL A 122 8.38 -7.53 -2.66
CA VAL A 122 8.24 -7.16 -1.25
C VAL A 122 8.63 -8.33 -0.33
N THR A 123 8.06 -9.50 -0.60
CA THR A 123 8.27 -10.69 0.27
C THR A 123 9.70 -11.19 0.21
N ARG A 124 10.35 -11.16 -0.98
CA ARG A 124 11.78 -11.50 -1.11
C ARG A 124 12.67 -10.54 -0.33
N SER A 125 12.40 -9.25 -0.45
CA SER A 125 13.23 -8.22 0.17
C SER A 125 13.14 -8.26 1.70
N LEU A 126 11.98 -8.56 2.26
CA LEU A 126 11.77 -8.60 3.70
C LEU A 126 12.49 -9.79 4.36
N ARG A 127 13.20 -9.51 5.46
CA ARG A 127 13.67 -10.58 6.35
C ARG A 127 12.51 -11.29 7.06
N ILE A 128 12.73 -12.49 7.57
CA ILE A 128 11.80 -13.11 8.51
C ILE A 128 11.70 -12.22 9.75
N GLY A 129 10.47 -11.96 10.21
CA GLY A 129 10.19 -11.00 11.27
C GLY A 129 10.17 -9.54 10.81
N GLY A 130 10.52 -9.25 9.55
CA GLY A 130 10.35 -7.92 8.93
C GLY A 130 8.89 -7.59 8.67
N HIS A 131 8.61 -6.30 8.45
CA HIS A 131 7.24 -5.80 8.38
C HIS A 131 6.92 -5.15 7.03
N PHE A 132 5.70 -5.33 6.58
CA PHE A 132 5.13 -4.62 5.45
C PHE A 132 3.92 -3.80 5.90
N ILE A 133 3.99 -2.49 5.72
CA ILE A 133 2.88 -1.57 5.93
C ILE A 133 2.35 -1.14 4.58
N PHE A 134 1.05 -1.30 4.34
CA PHE A 134 0.45 -0.68 3.18
C PHE A 134 -0.92 -0.10 3.50
N GLY A 135 -1.23 1.01 2.85
CA GLY A 135 -2.50 1.70 2.92
C GLY A 135 -3.15 1.79 1.56
N VAL A 136 -4.44 1.49 1.47
CA VAL A 136 -5.21 1.45 0.21
C VAL A 136 -6.63 1.97 0.40
N PRO A 137 -7.28 2.50 -0.64
CA PRO A 137 -8.70 2.80 -0.62
C PRO A 137 -9.53 1.52 -0.46
N ASN A 138 -10.57 1.59 0.37
CA ASN A 138 -11.43 0.46 0.67
C ASN A 138 -12.67 0.44 -0.24
N VAL A 139 -12.72 -0.51 -1.17
CA VAL A 139 -13.91 -0.70 -2.03
C VAL A 139 -15.15 -1.05 -1.20
N ALA A 140 -14.97 -1.70 -0.05
CA ALA A 140 -16.04 -2.12 0.86
C ALA A 140 -16.32 -1.11 1.99
N SER A 141 -15.92 0.17 1.85
CA SER A 141 -16.27 1.23 2.79
C SER A 141 -17.79 1.41 2.89
N LEU A 142 -18.29 1.92 4.03
CA LEU A 142 -19.72 2.16 4.21
C LEU A 142 -20.31 3.01 3.07
N HIS A 143 -19.62 4.06 2.68
CA HIS A 143 -20.00 4.91 1.56
C HIS A 143 -20.15 4.12 0.24
N ASN A 144 -19.18 3.28 -0.09
CA ASN A 144 -19.19 2.49 -1.31
C ASN A 144 -20.27 1.40 -1.30
N ARG A 145 -20.53 0.78 -0.14
CA ARG A 145 -21.66 -0.17 0.01
C ARG A 145 -23.00 0.49 -0.29
N LEU A 146 -23.20 1.72 0.19
CA LEU A 146 -24.41 2.49 -0.12
C LEU A 146 -24.50 2.85 -1.61
N LEU A 147 -23.39 3.25 -2.24
CA LEU A 147 -23.36 3.51 -3.68
C LEU A 147 -23.75 2.26 -4.49
N LEU A 148 -23.18 1.10 -4.15
CA LEU A 148 -23.48 -0.17 -4.81
C LEU A 148 -24.94 -0.59 -4.62
N LEU A 149 -25.51 -0.38 -3.42
CA LEU A 149 -26.92 -0.64 -3.15
C LEU A 149 -27.86 0.13 -4.10
N PHE A 150 -27.43 1.35 -4.51
CA PHE A 150 -28.16 2.16 -5.48
C PHE A 150 -27.67 1.98 -6.94
N GLY A 151 -26.94 0.90 -7.24
CA GLY A 151 -26.43 0.60 -8.58
C GLY A 151 -25.35 1.57 -9.09
N LYS A 152 -24.68 2.29 -8.18
CA LYS A 152 -23.62 3.23 -8.53
C LYS A 152 -22.23 2.63 -8.26
N GLN A 153 -21.28 2.94 -9.13
CA GLN A 153 -19.87 2.53 -8.93
C GLN A 153 -19.28 3.16 -7.65
N PRO A 154 -18.43 2.42 -6.92
CA PRO A 154 -17.61 2.96 -5.85
C PRO A 154 -16.82 4.19 -6.31
N THR A 155 -16.65 5.17 -5.43
CA THR A 155 -16.08 6.48 -5.79
C THR A 155 -14.69 6.35 -6.42
N GLN A 156 -13.85 5.46 -5.89
CA GLN A 156 -12.47 5.26 -6.36
C GLN A 156 -12.36 4.38 -7.61
N HIS A 157 -13.41 3.58 -7.94
CA HIS A 157 -13.39 2.59 -9.03
C HIS A 157 -14.31 2.97 -10.20
N LYS A 158 -14.37 4.25 -10.52
CA LYS A 158 -15.04 4.72 -11.75
C LYS A 158 -14.19 4.38 -12.97
N LEU A 159 -14.82 4.18 -14.14
CA LEU A 159 -14.10 3.87 -15.39
C LEU A 159 -13.00 4.89 -15.72
N CYS A 160 -13.21 6.17 -15.40
CA CYS A 160 -12.22 7.24 -15.56
C CYS A 160 -11.41 7.45 -14.27
N SER A 161 -10.95 6.37 -13.63
CA SER A 161 -10.12 6.40 -12.42
C SER A 161 -8.78 5.74 -12.70
N ALA A 162 -7.73 6.20 -12.01
CA ALA A 162 -6.43 5.56 -12.02
C ALA A 162 -6.37 4.31 -11.12
N HIS A 163 -7.40 4.07 -10.30
CA HIS A 163 -7.46 2.91 -9.42
C HIS A 163 -7.96 1.70 -10.19
N VAL A 164 -7.06 0.80 -10.50
CA VAL A 164 -7.36 -0.41 -11.29
C VAL A 164 -7.60 -1.63 -10.41
N ARG A 165 -7.12 -1.62 -9.15
CA ARG A 165 -7.24 -2.74 -8.24
C ARG A 165 -8.05 -2.37 -6.99
N PRO A 166 -9.20 -3.03 -6.77
CA PRO A 166 -9.98 -2.87 -5.55
C PRO A 166 -9.35 -3.66 -4.40
N PHE A 167 -9.43 -3.10 -3.19
CA PHE A 167 -9.02 -3.76 -1.96
C PHE A 167 -10.14 -3.71 -0.93
N SER A 168 -10.30 -4.79 -0.18
CA SER A 168 -11.10 -4.85 1.04
C SER A 168 -10.36 -5.64 2.11
N TYR A 169 -10.80 -5.55 3.36
CA TYR A 169 -10.16 -6.26 4.47
C TYR A 169 -10.13 -7.77 4.24
N ASP A 170 -11.31 -8.38 4.07
CA ASP A 170 -11.44 -9.84 3.97
C ASP A 170 -10.76 -10.40 2.73
N ASP A 171 -10.89 -9.72 1.57
CA ASP A 171 -10.28 -10.17 0.32
C ASP A 171 -8.75 -10.08 0.37
N THR A 172 -8.21 -9.03 1.00
CA THR A 172 -6.77 -8.90 1.22
C THR A 172 -6.21 -10.06 2.06
N LEU A 173 -6.87 -10.40 3.16
CA LEU A 173 -6.42 -11.52 4.01
C LEU A 173 -6.58 -12.87 3.28
N THR A 174 -7.67 -13.05 2.54
CA THR A 174 -7.89 -14.24 1.71
C THR A 174 -6.80 -14.38 0.64
N PHE A 175 -6.45 -13.29 -0.04
CA PHE A 175 -5.36 -13.26 -1.01
C PHE A 175 -4.04 -13.71 -0.38
N LEU A 176 -3.64 -13.11 0.74
CA LEU A 176 -2.39 -13.44 1.42
C LEU A 176 -2.34 -14.91 1.85
N GLU A 177 -3.40 -15.41 2.47
CA GLU A 177 -3.45 -16.78 2.97
C GLU A 177 -3.56 -17.81 1.83
N SER A 178 -4.27 -17.50 0.75
CA SER A 178 -4.39 -18.39 -0.41
C SER A 178 -3.08 -18.52 -1.17
N VAL A 179 -2.31 -17.44 -1.30
CA VAL A 179 -1.09 -17.40 -2.10
C VAL A 179 0.13 -17.84 -1.30
N TYR A 180 0.23 -17.39 -0.06
CA TYR A 180 1.38 -17.64 0.83
C TYR A 180 0.91 -18.05 2.23
N PRO A 181 0.30 -19.25 2.38
CA PRO A 181 -0.33 -19.70 3.63
C PRO A 181 0.61 -19.63 4.83
N GLY A 182 0.17 -18.95 5.90
CA GLY A 182 0.98 -18.71 7.10
C GLY A 182 2.24 -17.87 6.87
N GLY A 183 2.40 -17.26 5.72
CA GLY A 183 3.58 -16.46 5.37
C GLY A 183 3.58 -15.07 5.98
N TYR A 184 2.40 -14.51 6.18
CA TYR A 184 2.21 -13.23 6.85
C TYR A 184 1.30 -13.35 8.07
N GLN A 185 1.68 -12.67 9.13
CA GLN A 185 0.82 -12.44 10.30
C GLN A 185 0.32 -11.00 10.24
N LEU A 186 -0.99 -10.81 10.38
CA LEU A 186 -1.57 -9.48 10.58
C LEU A 186 -1.22 -8.99 11.99
N SER A 187 -0.28 -8.06 12.11
CA SER A 187 0.19 -7.48 13.38
C SER A 187 -0.55 -6.20 13.74
N GLY A 188 -1.19 -5.55 12.76
CA GLY A 188 -2.00 -4.36 12.97
C GLY A 188 -2.93 -4.09 11.81
N PHE A 189 -4.09 -3.53 12.13
CA PHE A 189 -5.08 -3.07 11.16
C PHE A 189 -5.72 -1.77 11.65
N ALA A 190 -5.94 -0.81 10.75
CA ALA A 190 -6.61 0.44 11.07
C ALA A 190 -7.37 0.98 9.85
N GLY A 191 -8.38 1.79 10.13
CA GLY A 191 -9.09 2.58 9.13
C GLY A 191 -8.75 4.07 9.26
N SER A 192 -8.94 4.79 8.17
CA SER A 192 -8.84 6.25 8.12
C SER A 192 -9.95 6.81 7.25
N GLN A 193 -10.46 7.96 7.60
CA GLN A 193 -11.59 8.62 6.94
C GLN A 193 -12.89 7.80 7.00
N PHE A 194 -14.02 8.46 7.18
CA PHE A 194 -15.30 7.76 7.25
C PHE A 194 -16.42 8.63 6.67
N TYR A 195 -16.71 8.45 5.40
CA TYR A 195 -17.78 9.17 4.71
C TYR A 195 -19.17 8.70 5.11
N PRO A 196 -20.15 9.60 5.24
CA PRO A 196 -20.09 11.07 5.02
C PRO A 196 -19.96 11.87 6.35
N LEU A 197 -19.26 11.36 7.33
CA LEU A 197 -19.16 11.98 8.66
C LEU A 197 -18.18 13.16 8.69
N PRO A 198 -18.42 14.16 9.55
CA PRO A 198 -17.45 15.22 9.80
C PRO A 198 -16.18 14.65 10.46
N PRO A 199 -15.04 15.37 10.43
CA PRO A 199 -13.73 14.85 10.87
C PRO A 199 -13.75 14.16 12.23
N TRP A 200 -14.37 14.76 13.25
CA TRP A 200 -14.46 14.15 14.60
C TRP A 200 -15.22 12.81 14.60
N GLY A 201 -16.35 12.75 13.88
CA GLY A 201 -17.15 11.52 13.72
C GLY A 201 -16.43 10.47 12.88
N ALA A 202 -15.74 10.90 11.80
CA ALA A 202 -14.93 10.04 10.96
C ALA A 202 -13.79 9.38 11.76
N ARG A 203 -13.07 10.15 12.59
CA ARG A 203 -12.02 9.62 13.47
C ARG A 203 -12.55 8.62 14.50
N MET A 204 -13.74 8.89 15.07
CA MET A 204 -14.39 7.95 15.98
C MET A 204 -14.81 6.67 15.27
N MET A 205 -15.53 6.78 14.17
CA MET A 205 -16.07 5.63 13.45
C MET A 205 -14.98 4.78 12.78
N SER A 206 -13.92 5.38 12.27
CA SER A 206 -12.78 4.63 11.71
C SER A 206 -12.04 3.78 12.76
N ARG A 207 -12.13 4.15 14.05
CA ARG A 207 -11.61 3.33 15.17
C ARG A 207 -12.57 2.22 15.57
N LEU A 208 -13.88 2.48 15.56
CA LEU A 208 -14.91 1.51 15.96
C LEU A 208 -15.20 0.47 14.85
N LEU A 209 -15.24 0.91 13.60
CA LEU A 209 -15.59 0.11 12.42
C LEU A 209 -14.52 0.27 11.32
N PRO A 210 -13.26 -0.09 11.58
CA PRO A 210 -12.16 0.17 10.66
C PRO A 210 -12.33 -0.47 9.28
N THR A 211 -12.99 -1.64 9.19
CA THR A 211 -13.29 -2.33 7.92
C THR A 211 -14.32 -1.59 7.04
N MET A 212 -15.02 -0.59 7.60
CA MET A 212 -15.97 0.26 6.87
C MET A 212 -15.41 1.64 6.55
N SER A 213 -14.17 1.93 6.95
CA SER A 213 -13.47 3.18 6.66
C SER A 213 -13.20 3.36 5.17
N PHE A 214 -12.99 4.61 4.75
CA PHE A 214 -12.70 4.95 3.36
C PHE A 214 -11.35 4.43 2.88
N SER A 215 -10.33 4.50 3.74
CA SER A 215 -9.03 3.87 3.54
C SER A 215 -8.75 2.87 4.66
N ILE A 216 -8.04 1.79 4.31
CA ILE A 216 -7.64 0.73 5.22
C ILE A 216 -6.14 0.51 5.15
N PHE A 217 -5.56 0.16 6.30
CA PHE A 217 -4.13 0.03 6.49
C PHE A 217 -3.81 -1.29 7.17
N PHE A 218 -2.81 -1.97 6.65
CA PHE A 218 -2.35 -3.26 7.15
C PHE A 218 -0.90 -3.14 7.63
N LEU A 219 -0.61 -3.70 8.79
CA LEU A 219 0.73 -4.00 9.27
C LEU A 219 0.90 -5.51 9.26
N LEU A 220 1.67 -6.02 8.33
CA LEU A 220 1.96 -7.44 8.17
C LEU A 220 3.37 -7.75 8.67
N LYS A 221 3.55 -8.90 9.31
CA LYS A 221 4.86 -9.43 9.72
C LYS A 221 5.15 -10.71 8.96
N LYS A 222 6.27 -10.76 8.25
CA LYS A 222 6.72 -11.98 7.56
C LYS A 222 7.12 -13.07 8.56
N GLN A 223 6.56 -14.28 8.40
CA GLN A 223 6.71 -15.37 9.36
C GLN A 223 7.66 -16.48 8.93
N LYS A 224 7.88 -16.66 7.63
CA LYS A 224 8.63 -17.79 7.10
C LYS A 224 9.43 -17.45 5.85
N GLU A 225 10.28 -18.38 5.43
CA GLU A 225 11.00 -18.30 4.15
C GLU A 225 10.02 -18.22 2.97
N TYR A 226 10.47 -17.56 1.90
CA TYR A 226 9.71 -17.34 0.68
C TYR A 226 10.41 -17.98 -0.51
N SER A 227 9.67 -18.74 -1.33
CA SER A 227 10.21 -19.50 -2.47
C SER A 227 9.58 -19.14 -3.83
N GLY A 228 8.83 -18.03 -3.92
CA GLY A 228 8.23 -17.55 -5.16
C GLY A 228 6.76 -17.92 -5.31
N GLU A 229 6.04 -18.05 -4.18
CA GLU A 229 4.64 -18.43 -4.15
C GLU A 229 3.76 -17.44 -4.91
N PHE A 230 3.99 -16.12 -4.75
CA PHE A 230 3.19 -15.09 -5.43
C PHE A 230 3.29 -15.20 -6.96
N THR A 231 4.49 -15.28 -7.52
CA THR A 231 4.65 -15.36 -8.99
C THR A 231 4.25 -16.72 -9.58
N SER A 232 4.23 -17.79 -8.79
CA SER A 232 3.79 -19.10 -9.21
C SER A 232 2.27 -19.31 -9.11
N TYR A 233 1.58 -18.56 -8.26
CA TYR A 233 0.17 -18.77 -7.95
C TYR A 233 -0.77 -18.58 -9.15
N PRO A 234 -0.66 -17.52 -9.98
CA PRO A 234 -1.57 -17.34 -11.12
C PRO A 234 -1.59 -18.53 -12.07
N LYS A 235 -0.43 -19.14 -12.32
CA LYS A 235 -0.30 -20.33 -13.13
C LYS A 235 -0.91 -21.57 -12.46
N LYS A 236 -0.65 -21.77 -11.16
CA LYS A 236 -1.22 -22.88 -10.38
C LYS A 236 -2.74 -22.79 -10.28
N ALA A 237 -3.27 -21.58 -10.17
CA ALA A 237 -4.71 -21.31 -10.09
C ALA A 237 -5.40 -21.27 -11.47
N ASN A 238 -4.66 -21.49 -12.57
CA ASN A 238 -5.17 -21.44 -13.94
C ASN A 238 -5.91 -20.12 -14.27
N PHE A 239 -5.35 -18.99 -13.86
CA PHE A 239 -5.93 -17.71 -14.21
C PHE A 239 -5.81 -17.46 -15.72
N GLU A 240 -6.89 -17.00 -16.35
CA GLU A 240 -6.93 -16.68 -17.78
C GLU A 240 -6.14 -15.41 -18.14
N THR A 241 -5.79 -14.59 -17.15
CA THR A 241 -5.04 -13.35 -17.33
C THR A 241 -3.55 -13.60 -17.22
N ASN A 242 -2.78 -13.07 -18.17
CA ASN A 242 -1.32 -13.08 -18.13
C ASN A 242 -0.81 -12.06 -17.12
N PHE A 243 -0.26 -12.55 -16.02
CA PHE A 243 0.43 -11.73 -15.02
C PHE A 243 1.94 -11.72 -15.28
N TRP A 244 2.60 -10.61 -14.98
CA TRP A 244 4.04 -10.51 -15.03
C TRP A 244 4.69 -11.38 -13.94
N THR A 245 5.63 -12.24 -14.33
CA THR A 245 6.33 -13.17 -13.41
C THR A 245 7.85 -12.99 -13.46
N GLY A 246 8.32 -11.87 -13.99
CA GLY A 246 9.75 -11.58 -14.13
C GLY A 246 10.42 -12.27 -15.30
N LYS A 247 9.68 -12.97 -16.16
CA LYS A 247 10.19 -13.59 -17.38
C LYS A 247 9.48 -13.02 -18.60
N ILE A 248 10.24 -12.62 -19.61
CA ILE A 248 9.67 -12.33 -20.94
C ILE A 248 9.23 -13.67 -21.50
N PRO A 249 7.95 -13.84 -21.95
CA PRO A 249 7.54 -15.06 -22.62
C PRO A 249 8.44 -15.28 -23.83
N GLU A 250 9.04 -16.47 -23.94
CA GLU A 250 9.67 -16.88 -25.19
C GLU A 250 8.57 -16.86 -26.26
N ARG A 251 8.75 -16.07 -27.31
CA ARG A 251 7.84 -16.07 -28.47
C ARG A 251 8.05 -17.40 -29.19
N GLU A 252 7.05 -18.28 -29.14
CA GLU A 252 6.95 -19.43 -30.02
C GLU A 252 6.80 -19.00 -31.48
#